data_1d8317cd91b4651300bb84f2719d0029
#
_entry.id   1d8317cd91b4651300bb84f2719d0029
#
_cell.length_a   1.000
_cell.length_b   1.000
_cell.length_c   1.000
_cell.angle_alpha   90.00
_cell.angle_beta   90.00
_cell.angle_gamma   90.00
#
_symmetry.space_group_name_H-M   'P 1'
#
loop_
_entity.id
_entity.type
_entity.pdbx_description
1 polymer ?
#
loop_
_entity_poly.entity_id
_entity_poly.type
_entity_poly.pdbx_seq_one_letter_code
_entity_poly.pdbx_strand_id
1 'polypeptide(L)'
;MRCSYYGRRRTVVIKSIVMDYREIRHQLHRIAEPSNEEIQTSAFIRQQLERFQPTRIITFPKGHHLLAEYDFGGGKTVLVRGDMDAVRVNETLELPYKSEHEGVSHKCGHDGHSTILLRLAEMLHEKPLQEGRVLLLFQGAEETGEGARQILDSGILEAYSIDRAYALHNIPGEELGTIICKPGSFTCSVVSCDIVLTGKTAHAAEPWNAVSPFAAAQRITDFVLSLNQRDVQREDFCVSTLIEFRVGSQAYGVAAGDGVLRFTIRTREDAHLQQIISEIEAKAKAEAATEKLQCEIRWLEYFAASNNAEEAVKAIKECADNLHLTYQEKPIPFFWGEDFGLFTQHYPGALFGLGSGTAQPPLHHPDFDFPDGIVEVGAGMFYELVEKA
;
A
#
# COMPACT_ATOMS: atom_id res chain seq x y z
N MET A 1 -54.73 -24.02 49.88
CA MET A 1 -53.94 -24.46 48.69
C MET A 1 -53.22 -23.26 48.14
N ARG A 2 -51.94 -23.18 48.37
CA ARG A 2 -51.06 -22.13 47.78
C ARG A 2 -50.21 -22.78 46.70
N CYS A 3 -50.40 -22.39 45.42
CA CYS A 3 -49.62 -22.84 44.34
C CYS A 3 -48.48 -21.82 44.16
N SER A 4 -47.20 -22.24 44.36
CA SER A 4 -46.02 -21.46 44.09
C SER A 4 -45.48 -21.82 42.69
N TYR A 5 -45.52 -20.85 41.79
CA TYR A 5 -44.89 -20.97 40.51
C TYR A 5 -43.38 -20.61 40.62
N TYR A 6 -42.51 -21.60 40.52
CA TYR A 6 -41.08 -21.41 40.34
C TYR A 6 -40.77 -21.21 38.85
N GLY A 7 -40.57 -19.97 38.42
CA GLY A 7 -40.06 -19.65 37.09
C GLY A 7 -38.54 -19.90 37.02
N ARG A 8 -38.12 -20.96 36.33
CA ARG A 8 -36.71 -21.17 35.99
C ARG A 8 -36.29 -20.13 34.93
N ARG A 9 -35.48 -19.15 35.33
CA ARG A 9 -34.72 -18.32 34.38
C ARG A 9 -33.71 -19.21 33.68
N ARG A 10 -33.89 -19.47 32.38
CA ARG A 10 -32.84 -20.03 31.53
C ARG A 10 -31.78 -18.96 31.33
N THR A 11 -30.65 -19.10 31.99
CA THR A 11 -29.44 -18.34 31.65
C THR A 11 -28.98 -18.83 30.27
N VAL A 12 -29.19 -18.01 29.25
CA VAL A 12 -28.59 -18.25 27.93
C VAL A 12 -27.12 -17.93 28.12
N VAL A 13 -26.28 -18.95 28.25
CA VAL A 13 -24.84 -18.80 28.16
C VAL A 13 -24.54 -18.57 26.68
N ILE A 14 -24.41 -17.31 26.30
CA ILE A 14 -23.82 -16.95 25.02
C ILE A 14 -22.34 -17.35 25.15
N LYS A 15 -21.97 -18.51 24.60
CA LYS A 15 -20.57 -18.82 24.38
C LYS A 15 -20.08 -17.73 23.45
N SER A 16 -19.20 -16.86 23.93
CA SER A 16 -18.40 -15.99 23.04
C SER A 16 -17.70 -16.92 22.05
N ILE A 17 -18.10 -16.87 20.81
CA ILE A 17 -17.39 -17.53 19.73
C ILE A 17 -16.11 -16.71 19.58
N VAL A 18 -15.02 -17.15 20.19
CA VAL A 18 -13.69 -16.58 19.95
C VAL A 18 -13.43 -16.74 18.45
N MET A 19 -13.25 -15.63 17.75
CA MET A 19 -12.95 -15.68 16.33
C MET A 19 -11.60 -16.33 16.10
N ASP A 20 -11.54 -17.27 15.17
CA ASP A 20 -10.27 -17.79 14.70
C ASP A 20 -9.73 -16.86 13.57
N TYR A 21 -8.85 -15.92 13.93
CA TYR A 21 -8.27 -14.98 13.00
C TYR A 21 -7.41 -15.64 11.90
N ARG A 22 -6.91 -16.83 12.19
CA ARG A 22 -6.26 -17.66 11.17
C ARG A 22 -7.25 -18.02 10.06
N GLU A 23 -8.45 -18.48 10.43
CA GLU A 23 -9.47 -18.83 9.42
C GLU A 23 -9.98 -17.60 8.67
N ILE A 24 -10.07 -16.43 9.32
CA ILE A 24 -10.41 -15.16 8.65
C ILE A 24 -9.37 -14.81 7.61
N ARG A 25 -8.08 -14.82 7.98
CA ARG A 25 -7.00 -14.56 7.03
C ARG A 25 -7.00 -15.58 5.88
N HIS A 26 -7.15 -16.87 6.21
CA HIS A 26 -7.22 -17.92 5.20
C HIS A 26 -8.40 -17.74 4.25
N GLN A 27 -9.54 -17.23 4.74
CA GLN A 27 -10.67 -16.92 3.87
C GLN A 27 -10.39 -15.72 2.97
N LEU A 28 -9.78 -14.66 3.47
CA LEU A 28 -9.33 -13.52 2.66
C LEU A 28 -8.33 -13.98 1.60
N HIS A 29 -7.40 -14.85 1.97
CA HIS A 29 -6.42 -15.41 1.04
C HIS A 29 -7.06 -16.20 -0.11
N ARG A 30 -8.10 -17.01 0.17
CA ARG A 30 -8.85 -17.75 -0.87
C ARG A 30 -9.51 -16.84 -1.88
N ILE A 31 -10.13 -15.75 -1.42
CA ILE A 31 -10.87 -14.80 -2.26
C ILE A 31 -10.00 -13.65 -2.78
N ALA A 32 -8.68 -13.80 -2.83
CA ALA A 32 -7.74 -12.78 -3.26
C ALA A 32 -8.17 -12.10 -4.57
N GLU A 33 -8.39 -10.79 -4.55
CA GLU A 33 -8.81 -9.97 -5.69
C GLU A 33 -7.80 -8.85 -5.94
N PRO A 34 -7.44 -8.55 -7.20
CA PRO A 34 -6.46 -7.52 -7.50
C PRO A 34 -7.03 -6.12 -7.31
N SER A 35 -6.15 -5.11 -7.33
CA SER A 35 -6.48 -3.69 -7.22
C SER A 35 -7.68 -3.28 -8.06
N ASN A 36 -8.63 -2.57 -7.44
CA ASN A 36 -9.92 -2.11 -7.99
C ASN A 36 -10.94 -3.22 -8.32
N GLU A 37 -10.67 -4.47 -7.98
CA GLU A 37 -11.57 -5.61 -8.20
C GLU A 37 -12.00 -6.28 -6.88
N GLU A 38 -11.74 -5.68 -5.70
CA GLU A 38 -11.87 -6.26 -4.34
C GLU A 38 -13.34 -6.37 -3.85
N ILE A 39 -14.23 -6.89 -4.70
CA ILE A 39 -15.69 -6.95 -4.44
C ILE A 39 -16.01 -7.94 -3.31
N GLN A 40 -15.52 -9.16 -3.41
CA GLN A 40 -15.77 -10.22 -2.44
C GLN A 40 -15.01 -9.94 -1.14
N THR A 41 -13.79 -9.45 -1.25
CA THR A 41 -12.92 -9.05 -0.14
C THR A 41 -13.62 -7.98 0.71
N SER A 42 -14.08 -6.89 0.08
CA SER A 42 -14.80 -5.81 0.75
C SER A 42 -16.10 -6.29 1.40
N ALA A 43 -16.89 -7.13 0.69
CA ALA A 43 -18.12 -7.69 1.22
C ALA A 43 -17.87 -8.59 2.44
N PHE A 44 -16.84 -9.44 2.39
CA PHE A 44 -16.44 -10.31 3.50
C PHE A 44 -15.99 -9.49 4.72
N ILE A 45 -15.11 -8.50 4.53
CA ILE A 45 -14.65 -7.61 5.60
C ILE A 45 -15.85 -6.90 6.25
N ARG A 46 -16.76 -6.34 5.44
CA ARG A 46 -17.98 -5.70 5.94
C ARG A 46 -18.81 -6.63 6.82
N GLN A 47 -19.01 -7.87 6.37
CA GLN A 47 -19.75 -8.88 7.15
C GLN A 47 -19.10 -9.17 8.51
N GLN A 48 -17.76 -9.21 8.57
CA GLN A 48 -17.06 -9.39 9.85
C GLN A 48 -17.20 -8.15 10.75
N LEU A 49 -17.04 -6.95 10.18
CA LEU A 49 -17.18 -5.68 10.93
C LEU A 49 -18.57 -5.52 11.57
N GLU A 50 -19.64 -5.91 10.90
CA GLU A 50 -21.01 -5.83 11.43
C GLU A 50 -21.18 -6.60 12.75
N ARG A 51 -20.36 -7.64 13.00
CA ARG A 51 -20.34 -8.40 14.26
C ARG A 51 -19.78 -7.60 15.43
N PHE A 52 -18.90 -6.64 15.17
CA PHE A 52 -18.22 -5.81 16.18
C PHE A 52 -18.89 -4.46 16.39
N GLN A 53 -20.07 -4.25 15.81
CA GLN A 53 -20.96 -3.13 16.05
C GLN A 53 -20.27 -1.75 15.97
N PRO A 54 -19.56 -1.42 14.87
CA PRO A 54 -19.05 -0.07 14.70
C PRO A 54 -20.20 0.94 14.71
N THR A 55 -19.93 2.19 15.06
CA THR A 55 -20.91 3.28 15.03
C THR A 55 -21.53 3.41 13.63
N ARG A 56 -20.70 3.23 12.61
CA ARG A 56 -21.13 3.11 11.20
C ARG A 56 -20.05 2.49 10.33
N ILE A 57 -20.48 1.96 9.17
CA ILE A 57 -19.59 1.52 8.09
C ILE A 57 -19.91 2.36 6.87
N ILE A 58 -18.89 3.04 6.32
CA ILE A 58 -18.98 3.92 5.17
C ILE A 58 -18.29 3.25 3.99
N THR A 59 -18.92 3.30 2.81
CA THR A 59 -18.34 2.89 1.53
C THR A 59 -17.95 4.11 0.72
N PHE A 60 -16.93 3.99 -0.10
CA PHE A 60 -16.45 5.08 -0.94
C PHE A 60 -17.09 5.04 -2.34
N PRO A 61 -17.20 6.18 -3.03
CA PRO A 61 -17.85 6.25 -4.35
C PRO A 61 -17.01 5.61 -5.46
N LYS A 62 -15.71 5.43 -5.25
CA LYS A 62 -14.78 4.73 -6.12
C LYS A 62 -14.03 3.69 -5.32
N GLY A 63 -13.55 2.64 -5.99
CA GLY A 63 -12.89 1.50 -5.33
C GLY A 63 -13.85 0.73 -4.42
N HIS A 64 -13.32 -0.24 -3.71
CA HIS A 64 -14.09 -1.09 -2.80
C HIS A 64 -13.75 -0.84 -1.33
N HIS A 65 -13.19 0.33 -1.04
CA HIS A 65 -12.75 0.73 0.31
C HIS A 65 -13.90 0.77 1.32
N LEU A 66 -13.57 0.46 2.59
CA LEU A 66 -14.49 0.55 3.73
C LEU A 66 -13.86 1.39 4.83
N LEU A 67 -14.68 2.25 5.47
CA LEU A 67 -14.30 2.95 6.69
C LEU A 67 -15.26 2.54 7.81
N ALA A 68 -14.76 1.84 8.83
CA ALA A 68 -15.52 1.54 10.03
C ALA A 68 -15.18 2.57 11.11
N GLU A 69 -16.19 3.26 11.62
CA GLU A 69 -16.06 4.26 12.67
C GLU A 69 -16.47 3.68 14.01
N TYR A 70 -15.63 3.87 15.01
CA TYR A 70 -15.91 3.66 16.43
C TYR A 70 -15.84 5.01 17.14
N ASP A 71 -16.99 5.55 17.54
CA ASP A 71 -17.08 6.86 18.21
C ASP A 71 -17.43 6.62 19.69
N PHE A 72 -16.48 6.90 20.58
CA PHE A 72 -16.61 6.81 22.03
C PHE A 72 -16.90 8.17 22.69
N GLY A 73 -17.06 9.21 21.87
CA GLY A 73 -17.29 10.59 22.31
C GLY A 73 -16.01 11.29 22.75
N GLY A 74 -15.94 12.60 22.59
CA GLY A 74 -14.79 13.41 22.99
C GLY A 74 -13.45 12.99 22.35
N GLY A 75 -12.33 13.36 22.98
CA GLY A 75 -11.00 12.88 22.67
C GLY A 75 -10.49 13.16 21.25
N LYS A 76 -9.45 12.44 20.85
CA LYS A 76 -8.81 12.55 19.53
C LYS A 76 -9.38 11.56 18.52
N THR A 77 -9.21 11.86 17.25
CA THR A 77 -9.55 10.98 16.13
C THR A 77 -8.30 10.34 15.57
N VAL A 78 -8.24 9.01 15.58
CA VAL A 78 -7.13 8.24 15.04
C VAL A 78 -7.60 7.41 13.84
N LEU A 79 -6.92 7.56 12.72
CA LEU A 79 -7.07 6.73 11.54
C LEU A 79 -6.09 5.55 11.59
N VAL A 80 -6.57 4.34 11.44
CA VAL A 80 -5.75 3.13 11.29
C VAL A 80 -6.08 2.49 9.96
N ARG A 81 -5.08 2.36 9.09
CA ARG A 81 -5.25 1.83 7.72
C ARG A 81 -4.65 0.43 7.61
N GLY A 82 -5.35 -0.45 6.93
CA GLY A 82 -4.84 -1.70 6.36
C GLY A 82 -5.32 -1.82 4.91
N ASP A 83 -4.44 -2.27 4.05
CA ASP A 83 -4.75 -2.59 2.67
C ASP A 83 -5.45 -3.95 2.55
N MET A 84 -6.06 -4.23 1.37
CA MET A 84 -6.85 -5.45 1.19
C MET A 84 -6.78 -6.06 -0.22
N ASP A 85 -6.10 -5.42 -1.16
CA ASP A 85 -5.95 -5.92 -2.53
C ASP A 85 -4.85 -6.99 -2.63
N ALA A 86 -4.86 -7.76 -3.70
CA ALA A 86 -3.89 -8.81 -3.99
C ALA A 86 -3.10 -8.50 -5.26
N VAL A 87 -1.97 -9.18 -5.43
CA VAL A 87 -1.10 -9.03 -6.60
C VAL A 87 -1.36 -10.10 -7.65
N ARG A 88 -1.08 -9.77 -8.92
CA ARG A 88 -1.15 -10.71 -10.03
C ARG A 88 0.09 -11.60 -10.06
N VAL A 89 0.18 -12.51 -9.09
CA VAL A 89 1.24 -13.50 -8.92
C VAL A 89 0.64 -14.88 -8.74
N ASN A 90 1.12 -15.86 -9.53
CA ASN A 90 0.76 -17.26 -9.34
C ASN A 90 1.33 -17.79 -8.03
N GLU A 91 0.47 -18.34 -7.20
CA GLU A 91 0.87 -19.02 -5.98
C GLU A 91 1.40 -20.43 -6.28
N THR A 92 2.63 -20.70 -5.81
CA THR A 92 3.28 -22.02 -6.00
C THR A 92 3.17 -22.92 -4.78
N LEU A 93 2.87 -22.36 -3.61
CA LEU A 93 2.64 -23.16 -2.39
C LEU A 93 1.36 -23.97 -2.46
N GLU A 94 1.40 -25.21 -2.02
CA GLU A 94 0.23 -26.08 -1.85
C GLU A 94 -0.40 -25.84 -0.48
N LEU A 95 -1.08 -24.70 -0.33
CA LEU A 95 -1.77 -24.32 0.90
C LEU A 95 -3.21 -24.85 0.91
N PRO A 96 -3.76 -25.26 2.06
CA PRO A 96 -5.18 -25.67 2.17
C PRO A 96 -6.14 -24.49 1.96
N TYR A 97 -5.63 -23.27 1.95
CA TYR A 97 -6.34 -22.01 1.74
C TYR A 97 -5.78 -21.23 0.52
N LYS A 98 -5.17 -21.91 -0.43
CA LYS A 98 -4.67 -21.33 -1.68
C LYS A 98 -5.72 -20.47 -2.35
N SER A 99 -5.29 -19.40 -3.01
CA SER A 99 -6.17 -18.52 -3.78
C SER A 99 -7.03 -19.33 -4.79
N GLU A 100 -8.32 -19.03 -4.82
CA GLU A 100 -9.28 -19.59 -5.78
C GLU A 100 -9.24 -18.85 -7.12
N HIS A 101 -8.53 -17.72 -7.21
CA HIS A 101 -8.37 -16.92 -8.41
C HIS A 101 -7.00 -17.20 -9.05
N GLU A 102 -7.02 -17.88 -10.22
CA GLU A 102 -5.80 -18.20 -10.95
C GLU A 102 -5.01 -16.94 -11.30
N GLY A 103 -3.72 -16.96 -11.00
CA GLY A 103 -2.82 -15.83 -11.28
C GLY A 103 -2.92 -14.64 -10.33
N VAL A 104 -3.71 -14.74 -9.26
CA VAL A 104 -3.88 -13.70 -8.25
C VAL A 104 -3.71 -14.29 -6.86
N SER A 105 -2.92 -13.68 -6.00
CA SER A 105 -2.73 -14.14 -4.62
C SER A 105 -2.18 -13.05 -3.70
N HIS A 106 -2.36 -13.21 -2.37
CA HIS A 106 -1.86 -12.28 -1.37
C HIS A 106 -0.36 -12.48 -1.09
N LYS A 107 0.50 -12.10 -2.05
CA LYS A 107 1.96 -12.21 -1.93
C LYS A 107 2.63 -10.93 -1.39
N CYS A 108 1.81 -9.94 -1.01
CA CYS A 108 2.22 -8.78 -0.21
C CYS A 108 1.80 -8.87 1.27
N GLY A 109 0.77 -9.69 1.59
CA GLY A 109 0.33 -9.91 2.98
C GLY A 109 -0.86 -9.06 3.41
N HIS A 110 -1.58 -8.46 2.46
CA HIS A 110 -2.73 -7.59 2.75
C HIS A 110 -3.93 -8.33 3.36
N ASP A 111 -4.05 -9.65 3.15
CA ASP A 111 -4.96 -10.52 3.89
C ASP A 111 -4.65 -10.51 5.40
N GLY A 112 -3.36 -10.48 5.77
CA GLY A 112 -2.90 -10.31 7.15
C GLY A 112 -3.19 -8.92 7.70
N HIS A 113 -2.92 -7.85 6.93
CA HIS A 113 -3.18 -6.47 7.35
C HIS A 113 -4.67 -6.23 7.61
N SER A 114 -5.53 -6.66 6.70
CA SER A 114 -6.99 -6.62 6.88
C SER A 114 -7.44 -7.43 8.10
N THR A 115 -6.84 -8.61 8.34
CA THR A 115 -7.13 -9.44 9.51
C THR A 115 -6.71 -8.75 10.82
N ILE A 116 -5.57 -8.05 10.84
CA ILE A 116 -5.12 -7.25 11.99
C ILE A 116 -6.14 -6.16 12.31
N LEU A 117 -6.67 -5.46 11.31
CA LEU A 117 -7.71 -4.45 11.53
C LEU A 117 -9.04 -5.05 12.04
N LEU A 118 -9.43 -6.23 11.56
CA LEU A 118 -10.61 -6.93 12.06
C LEU A 118 -10.41 -7.36 13.52
N ARG A 119 -9.19 -7.78 13.90
CA ARG A 119 -8.88 -8.07 15.32
C ARG A 119 -8.92 -6.81 16.17
N LEU A 120 -8.42 -5.68 15.68
CA LEU A 120 -8.54 -4.39 16.36
C LEU A 120 -10.02 -3.99 16.53
N ALA A 121 -10.86 -4.22 15.51
CA ALA A 121 -12.30 -3.98 15.59
C ALA A 121 -12.96 -4.78 16.71
N GLU A 122 -12.62 -6.08 16.86
CA GLU A 122 -13.08 -6.90 17.97
C GLU A 122 -12.60 -6.38 19.32
N MET A 123 -11.31 -6.01 19.44
CA MET A 123 -10.75 -5.44 20.68
C MET A 123 -11.49 -4.16 21.09
N LEU A 124 -11.79 -3.26 20.14
CA LEU A 124 -12.57 -2.04 20.40
C LEU A 124 -14.00 -2.33 20.83
N HIS A 125 -14.62 -3.42 20.33
CA HIS A 125 -15.93 -3.87 20.75
C HIS A 125 -15.92 -4.48 22.15
N GLU A 126 -14.94 -5.34 22.46
CA GLU A 126 -14.81 -6.02 23.75
C GLU A 126 -14.34 -5.10 24.89
N LYS A 127 -13.41 -4.20 24.57
CA LYS A 127 -12.83 -3.22 25.49
C LYS A 127 -12.91 -1.83 24.86
N PRO A 128 -14.07 -1.16 24.91
CA PRO A 128 -14.25 0.18 24.39
C PRO A 128 -13.30 1.19 25.05
N LEU A 129 -12.82 2.17 24.26
CA LEU A 129 -12.04 3.29 24.80
C LEU A 129 -12.92 4.16 25.72
N GLN A 130 -12.29 4.91 26.63
CA GLN A 130 -13.02 5.84 27.52
C GLN A 130 -13.55 7.06 26.75
N GLU A 131 -12.81 7.52 25.75
CA GLU A 131 -13.16 8.62 24.87
C GLU A 131 -12.36 8.51 23.54
N GLY A 132 -12.69 9.32 22.56
CA GLY A 132 -12.01 9.39 21.27
C GLY A 132 -12.78 8.73 20.14
N ARG A 133 -12.19 8.79 18.95
CA ARG A 133 -12.76 8.17 17.75
C ARG A 133 -11.68 7.39 17.03
N VAL A 134 -12.00 6.17 16.64
CA VAL A 134 -11.13 5.31 15.82
C VAL A 134 -11.79 5.07 14.48
N LEU A 135 -11.04 5.35 13.43
CA LEU A 135 -11.41 5.14 12.03
C LEU A 135 -10.58 3.98 11.49
N LEU A 136 -11.19 2.83 11.25
CA LEU A 136 -10.54 1.68 10.65
C LEU A 136 -10.78 1.72 9.14
N LEU A 137 -9.74 2.00 8.38
CA LEU A 137 -9.77 2.13 6.93
C LEU A 137 -9.24 0.85 6.28
N PHE A 138 -10.12 0.11 5.62
CA PHE A 138 -9.77 -1.01 4.74
C PHE A 138 -9.66 -0.49 3.33
N GLN A 139 -8.44 -0.44 2.81
CA GLN A 139 -8.12 0.21 1.55
C GLN A 139 -7.85 -0.82 0.47
N GLY A 140 -8.50 -0.71 -0.69
CA GLY A 140 -8.14 -1.41 -1.91
C GLY A 140 -7.18 -0.59 -2.77
N ALA A 141 -6.71 -1.20 -3.87
CA ALA A 141 -5.88 -0.59 -4.90
C ALA A 141 -4.59 0.09 -4.36
N GLU A 142 -3.97 -0.52 -3.34
CA GLU A 142 -2.66 -0.09 -2.86
C GLU A 142 -1.59 -0.38 -3.91
N GLU A 143 -1.56 -1.59 -4.46
CA GLU A 143 -0.51 -2.10 -5.37
C GLU A 143 -0.40 -1.31 -6.70
N THR A 144 -1.41 -0.49 -7.02
CA THR A 144 -1.38 0.43 -8.17
C THR A 144 -1.13 1.89 -7.77
N GLY A 145 -1.01 2.20 -6.47
CA GLY A 145 -0.85 3.56 -5.95
C GLY A 145 -2.09 4.43 -6.11
N GLU A 146 -3.26 3.83 -6.38
CA GLU A 146 -4.51 4.56 -6.66
C GLU A 146 -5.40 4.68 -5.42
N GLY A 147 -5.35 3.72 -4.51
CA GLY A 147 -6.31 3.59 -3.42
C GLY A 147 -6.36 4.78 -2.48
N ALA A 148 -5.22 5.20 -1.95
CA ALA A 148 -5.15 6.36 -1.06
C ALA A 148 -5.63 7.63 -1.77
N ARG A 149 -5.30 7.82 -3.06
CA ARG A 149 -5.77 8.94 -3.87
C ARG A 149 -7.29 8.93 -4.03
N GLN A 150 -7.89 7.77 -4.36
CA GLN A 150 -9.34 7.63 -4.49
C GLN A 150 -10.07 7.98 -3.19
N ILE A 151 -9.52 7.58 -2.03
CA ILE A 151 -10.05 7.85 -0.71
C ILE A 151 -9.98 9.35 -0.40
N LEU A 152 -8.82 10.00 -0.58
CA LEU A 152 -8.64 11.43 -0.32
C LEU A 152 -9.50 12.27 -1.25
N ASP A 153 -9.53 11.98 -2.54
CA ASP A 153 -10.35 12.71 -3.53
C ASP A 153 -11.86 12.58 -3.29
N SER A 154 -12.30 11.56 -2.53
CA SER A 154 -13.72 11.40 -2.16
C SER A 154 -14.24 12.50 -1.21
N GLY A 155 -13.34 13.17 -0.48
CA GLY A 155 -13.67 14.13 0.56
C GLY A 155 -14.29 13.56 1.83
N ILE A 156 -14.48 12.22 1.92
CA ILE A 156 -15.13 11.57 3.09
C ILE A 156 -14.33 11.83 4.37
N LEU A 157 -13.00 11.80 4.29
CA LEU A 157 -12.14 12.01 5.45
C LEU A 157 -12.13 13.48 5.93
N GLU A 158 -12.52 14.43 5.11
CA GLU A 158 -12.62 15.85 5.48
C GLU A 158 -13.70 16.12 6.57
N ALA A 159 -14.66 15.19 6.71
CA ALA A 159 -15.65 15.25 7.79
C ALA A 159 -15.06 14.99 9.20
N TYR A 160 -13.80 14.57 9.25
CA TYR A 160 -13.11 14.20 10.48
C TYR A 160 -11.90 15.09 10.72
N SER A 161 -11.73 15.55 11.96
CA SER A 161 -10.48 16.16 12.41
C SER A 161 -9.52 15.06 12.84
N ILE A 162 -8.81 14.45 11.87
CA ILE A 162 -7.88 13.35 12.14
C ILE A 162 -6.60 13.88 12.79
N ASP A 163 -6.35 13.48 14.03
CA ASP A 163 -5.18 13.89 14.80
C ASP A 163 -3.94 13.06 14.49
N ARG A 164 -4.13 11.77 14.18
CA ARG A 164 -3.06 10.81 13.86
C ARG A 164 -3.53 9.80 12.83
N ALA A 165 -2.62 9.37 11.95
CA ALA A 165 -2.84 8.27 11.02
C ALA A 165 -1.74 7.21 11.18
N TYR A 166 -2.12 5.94 11.31
CA TYR A 166 -1.21 4.82 11.44
C TYR A 166 -1.50 3.72 10.42
N ALA A 167 -0.45 3.09 9.93
CA ALA A 167 -0.52 1.84 9.19
C ALA A 167 0.65 0.95 9.57
N LEU A 168 0.59 -0.32 9.24
CA LEU A 168 1.72 -1.23 9.33
C LEU A 168 1.89 -1.99 8.00
N HIS A 169 3.12 -2.49 7.78
CA HIS A 169 3.41 -3.46 6.73
C HIS A 169 4.25 -4.60 7.29
N ASN A 170 3.95 -5.83 6.91
CA ASN A 170 4.76 -6.99 7.26
C ASN A 170 6.11 -6.94 6.53
N ILE A 171 7.19 -7.27 7.24
CA ILE A 171 8.57 -7.18 6.73
C ILE A 171 9.24 -8.56 6.73
N PRO A 172 9.30 -9.25 5.58
CA PRO A 172 10.12 -10.45 5.43
C PRO A 172 11.62 -10.16 5.65
N GLY A 173 12.32 -11.14 6.22
CA GLY A 173 13.74 -11.00 6.54
C GLY A 173 14.05 -10.41 7.92
N GLU A 174 13.05 -9.85 8.60
CA GLU A 174 13.16 -9.36 9.98
C GLU A 174 12.58 -10.38 10.97
N GLU A 175 13.07 -10.40 12.21
CA GLU A 175 12.58 -11.34 13.23
C GLU A 175 11.08 -11.20 13.48
N LEU A 176 10.42 -12.33 13.67
CA LEU A 176 8.96 -12.40 13.83
C LEU A 176 8.47 -11.53 15.00
N GLY A 177 7.53 -10.61 14.71
CA GLY A 177 6.92 -9.73 15.70
C GLY A 177 7.78 -8.52 16.10
N THR A 178 8.96 -8.31 15.49
CA THR A 178 9.76 -7.08 15.70
C THR A 178 9.04 -5.87 15.10
N ILE A 179 8.98 -4.80 15.87
CA ILE A 179 8.47 -3.50 15.39
C ILE A 179 9.62 -2.69 14.81
N ILE A 180 9.47 -2.27 13.55
CA ILE A 180 10.51 -1.55 12.81
C ILE A 180 9.96 -0.18 12.44
N CYS A 181 10.63 0.89 12.83
CA CYS A 181 10.18 2.24 12.49
C CYS A 181 11.36 3.21 12.40
N LYS A 182 11.13 4.38 11.87
CA LYS A 182 12.06 5.52 11.89
C LYS A 182 11.32 6.82 11.62
N PRO A 183 11.78 7.97 12.11
CA PRO A 183 11.28 9.27 11.71
C PRO A 183 11.69 9.63 10.28
N GLY A 184 10.92 10.54 9.66
CA GLY A 184 11.10 10.94 8.28
C GLY A 184 10.75 9.83 7.30
N SER A 185 11.33 9.84 6.12
CA SER A 185 11.04 8.91 5.04
C SER A 185 11.26 7.45 5.47
N PHE A 186 10.19 6.67 5.58
CA PHE A 186 10.19 5.24 5.92
C PHE A 186 10.16 4.37 4.67
N THR A 187 9.39 4.80 3.64
CA THR A 187 9.42 4.24 2.28
C THR A 187 9.83 5.31 1.30
N CYS A 188 10.36 4.93 0.14
CA CYS A 188 10.71 5.86 -0.93
C CYS A 188 9.48 6.37 -1.67
N SER A 189 9.61 7.56 -2.26
CA SER A 189 8.68 8.02 -3.29
C SER A 189 8.99 7.31 -4.61
N VAL A 190 7.96 6.83 -5.31
CA VAL A 190 8.10 6.04 -6.55
C VAL A 190 7.13 6.54 -7.60
N VAL A 191 7.55 6.53 -8.86
CA VAL A 191 6.67 6.75 -10.01
C VAL A 191 7.14 5.96 -11.21
N SER A 192 6.19 5.46 -11.99
CA SER A 192 6.43 4.85 -13.31
C SER A 192 6.17 5.87 -14.42
N CYS A 193 6.89 5.77 -15.52
CA CYS A 193 6.80 6.69 -16.64
C CYS A 193 6.82 5.97 -17.98
N ASP A 194 5.83 6.29 -18.83
CA ASP A 194 5.81 5.95 -20.26
C ASP A 194 6.15 7.20 -21.08
N ILE A 195 7.17 7.13 -21.92
CA ILE A 195 7.50 8.18 -22.92
C ILE A 195 7.29 7.58 -24.31
N VAL A 196 6.25 8.06 -25.01
CA VAL A 196 5.89 7.61 -26.35
C VAL A 196 6.36 8.65 -27.36
N LEU A 197 7.19 8.22 -28.31
CA LEU A 197 7.75 9.06 -29.37
C LEU A 197 7.15 8.65 -30.71
N THR A 198 6.52 9.58 -31.42
CA THR A 198 5.88 9.33 -32.71
C THR A 198 6.47 10.22 -33.78
N GLY A 199 7.05 9.61 -34.78
CA GLY A 199 7.60 10.24 -35.97
C GLY A 199 6.90 9.73 -37.24
N LYS A 200 7.68 9.25 -38.22
CA LYS A 200 7.16 8.78 -39.50
C LYS A 200 7.98 7.58 -40.01
N THR A 201 7.28 6.51 -40.39
CA THR A 201 7.90 5.36 -41.05
C THR A 201 8.23 5.68 -42.51
N ALA A 202 9.19 4.95 -43.09
CA ALA A 202 9.54 4.98 -44.53
C ALA A 202 9.94 3.59 -45.00
N HIS A 203 10.15 3.42 -46.30
CA HIS A 203 10.77 2.21 -46.84
C HIS A 203 12.21 2.09 -46.35
N ALA A 204 12.63 0.90 -45.92
CA ALA A 204 13.99 0.70 -45.38
C ALA A 204 15.14 1.03 -46.39
N ALA A 205 14.85 1.00 -47.70
CA ALA A 205 15.78 1.42 -48.73
C ALA A 205 15.92 2.96 -48.86
N GLU A 206 14.98 3.72 -48.25
CA GLU A 206 14.94 5.19 -48.29
C GLU A 206 14.77 5.77 -46.87
N PRO A 207 15.66 5.45 -45.91
CA PRO A 207 15.51 5.80 -44.52
C PRO A 207 15.49 7.31 -44.26
N TRP A 208 16.03 8.14 -45.16
CA TRP A 208 15.99 9.60 -45.08
C TRP A 208 14.58 10.21 -45.23
N ASN A 209 13.58 9.42 -45.67
CA ASN A 209 12.18 9.81 -45.70
C ASN A 209 11.44 9.53 -44.40
N ALA A 210 12.09 8.81 -43.46
CA ALA A 210 11.59 8.54 -42.14
C ALA A 210 11.87 9.71 -41.17
N VAL A 211 11.11 9.75 -40.09
CA VAL A 211 11.42 10.51 -38.86
C VAL A 211 11.58 9.47 -37.77
N SER A 212 12.78 9.03 -37.51
CA SER A 212 13.09 7.96 -36.59
C SER A 212 13.20 8.49 -35.15
N PRO A 213 12.57 7.84 -34.14
CA PRO A 213 12.72 8.24 -32.75
C PRO A 213 14.02 7.80 -32.08
N PHE A 214 14.86 6.99 -32.76
CA PHE A 214 16.03 6.35 -32.13
C PHE A 214 16.97 7.33 -31.44
N ALA A 215 17.38 8.42 -32.13
CA ALA A 215 18.34 9.36 -31.56
C ALA A 215 17.81 10.11 -30.34
N ALA A 216 16.52 10.52 -30.36
CA ALA A 216 15.86 11.14 -29.21
C ALA A 216 15.72 10.11 -28.07
N ALA A 217 15.25 8.89 -28.36
CA ALA A 217 15.07 7.83 -27.38
C ALA A 217 16.38 7.51 -26.65
N GLN A 218 17.50 7.42 -27.38
CA GLN A 218 18.82 7.18 -26.79
C GLN A 218 19.21 8.32 -25.84
N ARG A 219 19.14 9.59 -26.29
CA ARG A 219 19.55 10.74 -25.47
C ARG A 219 18.65 10.94 -24.24
N ILE A 220 17.35 10.64 -24.35
CA ILE A 220 16.43 10.66 -23.21
C ILE A 220 16.83 9.57 -22.21
N THR A 221 17.07 8.35 -22.68
CA THR A 221 17.48 7.23 -21.82
C THR A 221 18.79 7.51 -21.10
N ASP A 222 19.80 7.99 -21.83
CA ASP A 222 21.11 8.36 -21.26
C ASP A 222 20.95 9.43 -20.17
N PHE A 223 20.09 10.43 -20.40
CA PHE A 223 19.79 11.46 -19.42
C PHE A 223 19.13 10.87 -18.17
N VAL A 224 18.02 10.10 -18.32
CA VAL A 224 17.30 9.50 -17.18
C VAL A 224 18.23 8.62 -16.35
N LEU A 225 19.06 7.80 -17.00
CA LEU A 225 20.00 6.94 -16.28
C LEU A 225 21.17 7.72 -15.64
N SER A 226 21.51 8.92 -16.15
CA SER A 226 22.53 9.79 -15.55
C SER A 226 22.09 10.43 -14.23
N LEU A 227 20.78 10.46 -13.94
CA LEU A 227 20.21 10.96 -12.69
C LEU A 227 20.46 10.01 -11.51
N ASN A 228 20.93 8.78 -11.76
CA ASN A 228 21.14 7.80 -10.71
C ASN A 228 22.18 8.25 -9.68
N GLN A 229 21.73 8.36 -8.43
CA GLN A 229 22.53 8.53 -7.22
C GLN A 229 22.10 7.47 -6.20
N ARG A 230 22.91 6.44 -6.03
CA ARG A 230 22.54 5.22 -5.28
C ARG A 230 22.75 5.29 -3.76
N ASP A 231 23.41 6.33 -3.26
CA ASP A 231 23.58 6.52 -1.84
C ASP A 231 22.30 7.13 -1.24
N VAL A 232 21.51 6.29 -0.60
CA VAL A 232 20.21 6.67 -0.01
C VAL A 232 20.31 7.67 1.14
N GLN A 233 21.50 7.87 1.71
CA GLN A 233 21.71 8.87 2.75
C GLN A 233 21.81 10.29 2.18
N ARG A 234 22.05 10.41 0.88
CA ARG A 234 22.13 11.71 0.21
C ARG A 234 20.73 12.26 -0.07
N GLU A 235 20.61 13.57 -0.08
CA GLU A 235 19.36 14.27 -0.41
C GLU A 235 18.96 14.07 -1.88
N ASP A 236 19.96 13.95 -2.77
CA ASP A 236 19.79 13.72 -4.19
C ASP A 236 19.72 12.22 -4.58
N PHE A 237 19.38 11.34 -3.61
CA PHE A 237 19.17 9.92 -3.90
C PHE A 237 18.10 9.74 -4.97
N CYS A 238 18.49 9.04 -6.06
CA CYS A 238 17.61 8.69 -7.16
C CYS A 238 18.01 7.35 -7.76
N VAL A 239 17.06 6.46 -7.96
CA VAL A 239 17.24 5.21 -8.70
C VAL A 239 16.25 5.17 -9.85
N SER A 240 16.76 5.26 -11.07
CA SER A 240 15.99 5.11 -12.30
C SER A 240 16.29 3.76 -12.93
N THR A 241 15.25 2.97 -13.13
CA THR A 241 15.34 1.65 -13.79
C THR A 241 14.68 1.71 -15.15
N LEU A 242 15.42 1.38 -16.19
CA LEU A 242 14.85 1.22 -17.54
C LEU A 242 14.08 -0.10 -17.59
N ILE A 243 12.80 -0.03 -17.87
CA ILE A 243 11.89 -1.18 -17.97
C ILE A 243 11.73 -1.64 -19.42
N GLU A 244 11.55 -0.67 -20.35
CA GLU A 244 11.45 -0.97 -21.78
C GLU A 244 12.15 0.12 -22.60
N PHE A 245 12.89 -0.31 -23.62
CA PHE A 245 13.39 0.53 -24.71
C PHE A 245 13.00 -0.14 -26.01
N ARG A 246 12.06 0.42 -26.72
CA ARG A 246 11.58 -0.11 -28.00
C ARG A 246 11.54 0.99 -29.06
N VAL A 247 12.13 0.71 -30.22
CA VAL A 247 12.06 1.56 -31.41
C VAL A 247 11.70 0.69 -32.62
N GLY A 248 10.58 1.03 -33.23
CA GLY A 248 10.04 0.28 -34.37
C GLY A 248 9.50 -1.12 -34.03
N SER A 249 9.44 -1.98 -35.03
CA SER A 249 8.87 -3.32 -34.94
C SER A 249 9.71 -4.34 -35.72
N GLN A 250 9.34 -5.62 -35.70
CA GLN A 250 10.01 -6.70 -36.45
C GLN A 250 9.68 -6.66 -37.97
N ALA A 251 9.79 -5.50 -38.59
CA ALA A 251 9.48 -5.31 -40.02
C ALA A 251 10.73 -4.82 -40.77
N TYR A 252 11.54 -5.74 -41.28
CA TYR A 252 12.84 -5.43 -41.92
C TYR A 252 12.77 -4.47 -43.13
N GLY A 253 11.60 -4.39 -43.78
CA GLY A 253 11.35 -3.49 -44.90
C GLY A 253 10.95 -2.07 -44.52
N VAL A 254 10.86 -1.74 -43.25
CA VAL A 254 10.30 -0.48 -42.74
C VAL A 254 11.28 0.21 -41.80
N ALA A 255 11.68 1.46 -42.11
CA ALA A 255 12.39 2.32 -41.18
C ALA A 255 11.47 2.75 -40.06
N ALA A 256 11.93 2.66 -38.80
CA ALA A 256 11.15 2.93 -37.61
C ALA A 256 10.64 4.37 -37.54
N GLY A 257 9.38 4.54 -37.16
CA GLY A 257 8.72 5.83 -36.95
C GLY A 257 8.07 5.97 -35.58
N ASP A 258 8.16 4.95 -34.70
CA ASP A 258 7.61 4.95 -33.35
C ASP A 258 8.62 4.43 -32.33
N GLY A 259 8.51 4.86 -31.10
CA GLY A 259 9.33 4.39 -29.98
C GLY A 259 8.62 4.53 -28.66
N VAL A 260 8.95 3.65 -27.72
CA VAL A 260 8.44 3.64 -26.34
C VAL A 260 9.62 3.45 -25.39
N LEU A 261 9.68 4.31 -24.37
CA LEU A 261 10.59 4.18 -23.25
C LEU A 261 9.74 4.05 -21.98
N ARG A 262 10.09 3.11 -21.09
CA ARG A 262 9.46 2.95 -19.80
C ARG A 262 10.50 2.94 -18.70
N PHE A 263 10.21 3.68 -17.64
CA PHE A 263 11.08 3.75 -16.47
C PHE A 263 10.26 3.64 -15.19
N THR A 264 10.89 3.09 -14.14
CA THR A 264 10.47 3.31 -12.75
C THR A 264 11.53 4.15 -12.06
N ILE A 265 11.11 5.19 -11.36
CA ILE A 265 11.98 6.17 -10.72
C ILE A 265 11.67 6.19 -9.23
N ARG A 266 12.71 6.18 -8.39
CA ARG A 266 12.61 6.19 -6.94
C ARG A 266 13.48 7.29 -6.37
N THR A 267 12.92 8.06 -5.43
CA THR A 267 13.67 9.05 -4.64
C THR A 267 13.34 8.88 -3.17
N ARG A 268 14.14 9.46 -2.29
CA ARG A 268 13.85 9.41 -0.86
C ARG A 268 12.65 10.28 -0.47
N GLU A 269 12.50 11.44 -1.12
CA GLU A 269 11.52 12.47 -0.80
C GLU A 269 10.72 12.88 -2.04
N ASP A 270 9.43 13.20 -1.85
CA ASP A 270 8.54 13.62 -2.92
C ASP A 270 9.01 14.89 -3.64
N ALA A 271 9.54 15.87 -2.90
CA ALA A 271 10.01 17.12 -3.49
C ALA A 271 11.10 16.89 -4.55
N HIS A 272 12.03 15.97 -4.27
CA HIS A 272 13.06 15.58 -5.24
C HIS A 272 12.46 14.82 -6.43
N LEU A 273 11.48 13.93 -6.19
CA LEU A 273 10.78 13.23 -7.28
C LEU A 273 10.10 14.23 -8.23
N GLN A 274 9.41 15.26 -7.72
CA GLN A 274 8.77 16.28 -8.54
C GLN A 274 9.79 17.09 -9.39
N GLN A 275 10.96 17.35 -8.83
CA GLN A 275 12.06 17.96 -9.60
C GLN A 275 12.50 17.04 -10.74
N ILE A 276 12.78 15.77 -10.47
CA ILE A 276 13.16 14.76 -11.47
C ILE A 276 12.11 14.62 -12.57
N ILE A 277 10.82 14.56 -12.21
CA ILE A 277 9.70 14.55 -13.16
C ILE A 277 9.82 15.73 -14.13
N SER A 278 9.98 16.93 -13.58
CA SER A 278 10.07 18.17 -14.38
C SER A 278 11.29 18.16 -15.31
N GLU A 279 12.43 17.68 -14.86
CA GLU A 279 13.66 17.57 -15.64
C GLU A 279 13.52 16.56 -16.79
N ILE A 280 12.92 15.38 -16.53
CA ILE A 280 12.65 14.36 -17.55
C ILE A 280 11.68 14.88 -18.61
N GLU A 281 10.59 15.55 -18.18
CA GLU A 281 9.64 16.14 -19.11
C GLU A 281 10.29 17.18 -20.03
N ALA A 282 11.06 18.10 -19.46
CA ALA A 282 11.77 19.11 -20.21
C ALA A 282 12.75 18.49 -21.22
N LYS A 283 13.51 17.50 -20.79
CA LYS A 283 14.47 16.79 -21.65
C LYS A 283 13.76 16.04 -22.77
N ALA A 284 12.73 15.25 -22.47
CA ALA A 284 12.01 14.46 -23.47
C ALA A 284 11.35 15.35 -24.54
N LYS A 285 10.69 16.45 -24.11
CA LYS A 285 10.09 17.42 -25.04
C LYS A 285 11.13 18.12 -25.93
N ALA A 286 12.30 18.49 -25.39
CA ALA A 286 13.37 19.13 -26.14
C ALA A 286 13.99 18.19 -27.19
N GLU A 287 14.24 16.93 -26.80
CA GLU A 287 14.82 15.94 -27.71
C GLU A 287 13.84 15.55 -28.83
N ALA A 288 12.55 15.40 -28.49
CA ALA A 288 11.51 15.15 -29.47
C ALA A 288 11.37 16.31 -30.48
N ALA A 289 11.42 17.55 -30.02
CA ALA A 289 11.36 18.74 -30.89
C ALA A 289 12.57 18.78 -31.84
N THR A 290 13.79 18.47 -31.36
CA THR A 290 15.01 18.42 -32.17
C THR A 290 14.88 17.43 -33.34
N GLU A 291 14.28 16.25 -33.08
CA GLU A 291 14.07 15.21 -34.10
C GLU A 291 12.72 15.31 -34.83
N LYS A 292 11.93 16.37 -34.59
CA LYS A 292 10.60 16.60 -35.19
C LYS A 292 9.59 15.46 -34.87
N LEU A 293 9.67 14.93 -33.67
CA LEU A 293 8.77 13.90 -33.15
C LEU A 293 7.62 14.51 -32.35
N GLN A 294 6.49 13.82 -32.29
CA GLN A 294 5.52 14.02 -31.24
C GLN A 294 5.98 13.25 -30.00
N CYS A 295 5.74 13.81 -28.81
CA CYS A 295 6.10 13.23 -27.52
C CYS A 295 4.91 13.26 -26.59
N GLU A 296 4.48 12.09 -26.15
CA GLU A 296 3.48 11.94 -25.08
C GLU A 296 4.18 11.33 -23.86
N ILE A 297 3.95 11.90 -22.68
CA ILE A 297 4.49 11.41 -21.42
C ILE A 297 3.32 11.09 -20.51
N ARG A 298 3.33 9.89 -19.91
CA ARG A 298 2.35 9.44 -18.93
C ARG A 298 3.08 9.05 -17.66
N TRP A 299 2.62 9.60 -16.54
CA TRP A 299 3.09 9.23 -15.22
C TRP A 299 2.05 8.30 -14.59
N LEU A 300 2.51 7.17 -14.03
CA LEU A 300 1.70 6.06 -13.56
C LEU A 300 2.24 5.57 -12.22
N GLU A 301 1.41 4.89 -11.44
CA GLU A 301 1.84 4.20 -10.22
C GLU A 301 2.64 5.14 -9.29
N TYR A 302 2.04 6.27 -8.92
CA TYR A 302 2.66 7.22 -8.00
C TYR A 302 2.42 6.80 -6.56
N PHE A 303 3.51 6.55 -5.85
CA PHE A 303 3.56 6.31 -4.41
C PHE A 303 4.34 7.45 -3.76
N ALA A 304 3.69 8.17 -2.86
CA ALA A 304 4.37 9.19 -2.06
C ALA A 304 5.28 8.54 -1.01
N ALA A 305 6.37 9.19 -0.65
CA ALA A 305 7.17 8.74 0.48
C ALA A 305 6.34 8.73 1.76
N SER A 306 6.33 7.62 2.51
CA SER A 306 5.72 7.58 3.84
C SER A 306 6.61 8.34 4.82
N ASN A 307 6.27 9.61 5.06
CA ASN A 307 7.07 10.50 5.90
C ASN A 307 6.54 10.47 7.33
N ASN A 308 7.18 9.67 8.19
CA ASN A 308 6.78 9.46 9.56
C ASN A 308 7.06 10.67 10.46
N ALA A 309 6.03 11.16 11.15
CA ALA A 309 6.17 12.22 12.13
C ALA A 309 6.93 11.71 13.38
N GLU A 310 7.86 12.50 13.90
CA GLU A 310 8.69 12.13 15.06
C GLU A 310 7.85 11.71 16.28
N GLU A 311 6.78 12.46 16.58
CA GLU A 311 5.88 12.15 17.69
C GLU A 311 5.14 10.83 17.50
N ALA A 312 4.75 10.49 16.26
CA ALA A 312 4.10 9.21 15.96
C ALA A 312 5.08 8.03 16.11
N VAL A 313 6.33 8.20 15.67
CA VAL A 313 7.40 7.21 15.86
C VAL A 313 7.70 6.99 17.34
N LYS A 314 7.74 8.07 18.13
CA LYS A 314 7.91 7.99 19.58
C LYS A 314 6.77 7.20 20.23
N ALA A 315 5.52 7.46 19.84
CA ALA A 315 4.36 6.73 20.34
C ALA A 315 4.44 5.22 19.97
N ILE A 316 4.84 4.88 18.75
CA ILE A 316 5.04 3.48 18.31
C ILE A 316 6.09 2.80 19.20
N LYS A 317 7.23 3.47 19.46
CA LYS A 317 8.28 2.92 20.32
C LYS A 317 7.77 2.68 21.74
N GLU A 318 7.09 3.67 22.34
CA GLU A 318 6.52 3.55 23.68
C GLU A 318 5.48 2.42 23.77
N CYS A 319 4.65 2.21 22.74
CA CYS A 319 3.71 1.10 22.68
C CYS A 319 4.42 -0.25 22.57
N ALA A 320 5.47 -0.35 21.74
CA ALA A 320 6.27 -1.57 21.64
C ALA A 320 6.94 -1.92 22.99
N ASP A 321 7.50 -0.92 23.69
CA ASP A 321 8.11 -1.10 25.02
C ASP A 321 7.07 -1.60 26.05
N ASN A 322 5.85 -1.04 26.06
CA ASN A 322 4.77 -1.46 26.97
C ASN A 322 4.31 -2.89 26.71
N LEU A 323 4.25 -3.30 25.45
CA LEU A 323 3.90 -4.65 25.03
C LEU A 323 5.06 -5.63 25.11
N HIS A 324 6.24 -5.19 25.59
CA HIS A 324 7.47 -5.98 25.65
C HIS A 324 7.90 -6.57 24.30
N LEU A 325 7.66 -5.82 23.21
CA LEU A 325 8.06 -6.18 21.87
C LEU A 325 9.45 -5.62 21.56
N THR A 326 10.20 -6.33 20.70
CA THR A 326 11.45 -5.80 20.17
C THR A 326 11.17 -4.62 19.26
N TYR A 327 11.83 -3.49 19.49
CA TYR A 327 11.81 -2.32 18.61
C TYR A 327 13.16 -2.15 17.94
N GLN A 328 13.15 -1.92 16.63
CA GLN A 328 14.33 -1.67 15.81
C GLN A 328 14.15 -0.37 15.02
N GLU A 329 15.07 0.58 15.21
CA GLU A 329 15.11 1.77 14.36
C GLU A 329 15.82 1.45 13.05
N LYS A 330 15.14 1.71 11.91
CA LYS A 330 15.72 1.48 10.60
C LYS A 330 16.64 2.63 10.18
N PRO A 331 17.91 2.37 9.80
CA PRO A 331 18.85 3.43 9.48
C PRO A 331 18.55 4.14 8.14
N ILE A 332 17.92 3.44 7.20
CA ILE A 332 17.58 3.93 5.85
C ILE A 332 16.14 3.57 5.51
N PRO A 333 15.46 4.31 4.61
CA PRO A 333 14.12 3.95 4.17
C PRO A 333 14.11 2.62 3.41
N PHE A 334 12.93 2.00 3.32
CA PHE A 334 12.68 0.96 2.35
C PHE A 334 12.62 1.53 0.95
N PHE A 335 13.12 0.79 -0.05
CA PHE A 335 13.15 1.25 -1.45
C PHE A 335 11.85 1.03 -2.22
N TRP A 336 10.92 0.24 -1.66
CA TRP A 336 9.61 0.05 -2.26
C TRP A 336 8.67 1.24 -2.00
N GLY A 337 7.66 1.39 -2.85
CA GLY A 337 6.59 2.37 -2.70
C GLY A 337 5.47 1.84 -1.80
N GLU A 338 4.71 2.75 -1.23
CA GLU A 338 3.53 2.48 -0.40
C GLU A 338 2.64 3.73 -0.42
N ASP A 339 1.39 3.59 -0.80
CA ASP A 339 0.52 4.76 -1.02
C ASP A 339 0.02 5.41 0.27
N PHE A 340 0.25 4.78 1.45
CA PHE A 340 0.02 5.40 2.75
C PHE A 340 0.78 6.73 2.92
N GLY A 341 1.86 6.93 2.17
CA GLY A 341 2.57 8.20 2.10
C GLY A 341 1.66 9.39 1.78
N LEU A 342 0.60 9.20 0.99
CA LEU A 342 -0.39 10.24 0.73
C LEU A 342 -1.15 10.65 1.99
N PHE A 343 -1.45 9.72 2.91
CA PHE A 343 -2.08 10.09 4.19
C PHE A 343 -1.10 10.85 5.09
N THR A 344 0.20 10.51 5.08
CA THR A 344 1.19 11.24 5.90
C THR A 344 1.44 12.66 5.40
N GLN A 345 1.09 13.00 4.16
CA GLN A 345 1.08 14.38 3.66
C GLN A 345 -0.08 15.21 4.22
N HIS A 346 -1.17 14.57 4.65
CA HIS A 346 -2.38 15.23 5.14
C HIS A 346 -2.52 15.17 6.66
N TYR A 347 -2.05 14.09 7.28
CA TYR A 347 -2.23 13.83 8.70
C TYR A 347 -0.90 13.46 9.36
N PRO A 348 -0.57 14.01 10.54
CA PRO A 348 0.56 13.54 11.32
C PRO A 348 0.40 12.05 11.63
N GLY A 349 1.38 11.23 11.28
CA GLY A 349 1.23 9.79 11.45
C GLY A 349 2.51 9.02 11.16
N ALA A 350 2.41 7.71 11.12
CA ALA A 350 3.52 6.85 10.75
C ALA A 350 3.08 5.50 10.20
N LEU A 351 3.83 5.02 9.22
CA LEU A 351 3.89 3.63 8.82
C LEU A 351 4.99 2.92 9.60
N PHE A 352 4.73 1.75 10.14
CA PHE A 352 5.76 0.93 10.79
C PHE A 352 5.79 -0.48 10.23
N GLY A 353 6.96 -1.10 10.31
CA GLY A 353 7.16 -2.49 9.91
C GLY A 353 6.83 -3.46 11.04
N LEU A 354 6.27 -4.61 10.67
CA LEU A 354 6.05 -5.76 11.55
C LEU A 354 6.82 -6.96 11.00
N GLY A 355 7.90 -7.36 11.68
CA GLY A 355 8.74 -8.46 11.25
C GLY A 355 7.95 -9.75 11.05
N SER A 356 8.05 -10.33 9.86
CA SER A 356 7.30 -11.53 9.47
C SER A 356 8.14 -12.82 9.41
N GLY A 357 9.39 -12.75 9.85
CA GLY A 357 10.30 -13.91 9.99
C GLY A 357 11.50 -13.82 9.06
N THR A 358 12.67 -14.17 9.59
CA THR A 358 13.96 -14.10 8.89
C THR A 358 14.09 -15.08 7.72
N ALA A 359 13.31 -16.16 7.72
CA ALA A 359 13.32 -17.19 6.67
C ALA A 359 12.21 -17.00 5.63
N GLN A 360 11.36 -15.95 5.77
CA GLN A 360 10.29 -15.69 4.81
C GLN A 360 10.84 -15.26 3.45
N PRO A 361 10.28 -15.78 2.35
CA PRO A 361 10.54 -15.22 1.02
C PRO A 361 10.21 -13.73 0.95
N PRO A 362 10.86 -12.95 0.07
CA PRO A 362 10.52 -11.55 -0.10
C PRO A 362 9.07 -11.36 -0.56
N LEU A 363 8.54 -10.15 -0.36
CA LEU A 363 7.22 -9.77 -0.90
C LEU A 363 7.16 -10.01 -2.42
N HIS A 364 5.97 -10.33 -2.93
CA HIS A 364 5.67 -10.68 -4.32
C HIS A 364 6.34 -11.99 -4.81
N HIS A 365 7.06 -12.70 -3.93
CA HIS A 365 7.56 -14.02 -4.27
C HIS A 365 6.41 -15.05 -4.28
N PRO A 366 6.34 -15.97 -5.26
CA PRO A 366 5.26 -16.97 -5.33
C PRO A 366 5.08 -17.84 -4.08
N ASP A 367 6.16 -18.02 -3.31
CA ASP A 367 6.18 -18.80 -2.06
C ASP A 367 6.02 -17.96 -0.80
N PHE A 368 5.75 -16.65 -0.91
CA PHE A 368 5.44 -15.85 0.27
C PHE A 368 4.08 -16.25 0.86
N ASP A 369 4.00 -16.34 2.19
CA ASP A 369 2.74 -16.48 2.93
C ASP A 369 2.82 -15.68 4.23
N PHE A 370 1.77 -14.93 4.56
CA PHE A 370 1.73 -14.10 5.76
C PHE A 370 1.69 -15.00 7.02
N PRO A 371 2.56 -14.78 8.03
CA PRO A 371 2.58 -15.60 9.24
C PRO A 371 1.42 -15.23 10.18
N ASP A 372 0.44 -16.13 10.34
CA ASP A 372 -0.75 -15.91 11.20
C ASP A 372 -0.40 -15.42 12.62
N GLY A 373 0.75 -15.84 13.15
CA GLY A 373 1.18 -15.55 14.53
C GLY A 373 1.41 -14.07 14.85
N ILE A 374 1.57 -13.20 13.83
CA ILE A 374 1.79 -11.76 14.05
C ILE A 374 0.50 -10.93 14.06
N VAL A 375 -0.67 -11.53 13.79
CA VAL A 375 -1.96 -10.83 13.81
C VAL A 375 -2.22 -10.19 15.18
N GLU A 376 -2.04 -10.94 16.26
CA GLU A 376 -2.23 -10.45 17.63
C GLU A 376 -1.24 -9.33 17.99
N VAL A 377 0.01 -9.43 17.49
CA VAL A 377 1.03 -8.40 17.72
C VAL A 377 0.65 -7.09 17.04
N GLY A 378 0.28 -7.15 15.76
CA GLY A 378 -0.15 -5.97 15.00
C GLY A 378 -1.40 -5.31 15.59
N ALA A 379 -2.42 -6.11 15.94
CA ALA A 379 -3.65 -5.61 16.55
C ALA A 379 -3.40 -4.99 17.94
N GLY A 380 -2.56 -5.63 18.75
CA GLY A 380 -2.13 -5.11 20.05
C GLY A 380 -1.41 -3.78 19.94
N MET A 381 -0.51 -3.64 18.98
CA MET A 381 0.17 -2.37 18.70
C MET A 381 -0.83 -1.26 18.34
N PHE A 382 -1.76 -1.53 17.43
CA PHE A 382 -2.77 -0.54 17.07
C PHE A 382 -3.70 -0.19 18.22
N TYR A 383 -4.13 -1.20 19.03
CA TYR A 383 -4.97 -0.95 20.18
C TYR A 383 -4.27 -0.02 21.20
N GLU A 384 -3.01 -0.29 21.53
CA GLU A 384 -2.21 0.53 22.44
C GLU A 384 -2.01 1.97 21.89
N LEU A 385 -1.81 2.13 20.57
CA LEU A 385 -1.69 3.44 19.90
C LEU A 385 -2.99 4.26 19.98
N VAL A 386 -4.17 3.63 19.77
CA VAL A 386 -5.45 4.36 19.83
C VAL A 386 -5.91 4.62 21.26
N GLU A 387 -5.54 3.78 22.24
CA GLU A 387 -5.86 3.97 23.66
C GLU A 387 -5.05 5.15 24.26
N LYS A 388 -3.85 5.44 23.73
CA LYS A 388 -2.97 6.52 24.22
C LYS A 388 -3.05 7.83 23.45
N ALA A 389 -3.83 7.89 22.39
CA ALA A 389 -3.90 9.03 21.50
C ALA A 389 -4.46 10.33 22.13
#